data_26e799a066b99e22b35772da02eef871
#
_entry.id   26e799a066b99e22b35772da02eef871
#
_cell.length_a   1.000
_cell.length_b   1.000
_cell.length_c   1.000
_cell.angle_alpha   90.00
_cell.angle_beta   90.00
_cell.angle_gamma   90.00
#
_symmetry.space_group_name_H-M   'P 1'
#
loop_
_entity.id
_entity.type
_entity.pdbx_description
1 polymer ?
#
loop_
_entity_poly.entity_id
_entity_poly.type
_entity_poly.pdbx_seq_one_letter_code
_entity_poly.pdbx_strand_id
1 'polypeptide(L)'
;MQDVLENNILRFWLDKMQDHENGGFYGRIDGSGQLHPEAEKGAILNARILWSFSAAYRVLGNPEYLEAATRAKDYIIDHFVDEEYGGVYWSVDYKGNPLDTKKQFYAIGFVIYGLTEYARATGDREALEYALDLYDCIEEHALDNEHNGYIEACTREWGEIADMRLSELDANYPKSQNTHLHIIEPYTNLLRCLKEMQAKESCDYVPAIGSVLPVGISVPMETVVSVEGSLRNLIDIFTDKILNPETHHLDLFFDMDWTRGAGHLESYGHDIECSWLMHEAALVLGDQMVLEKVENIVQMVAEASEKGLTPEGAMIHEANLDTGRVDDDLHWWVQAENVVGWFNLWQHFGDEEALSKAEKCWKYIKEQLIDWDNGEWYWSRHKDGSLNTTDDKAGFWKCPYHNSRMCLEIIERTAED
;
A
#
# COMPACT_ATOMS: atom_id res chain seq x y z
N MET A 1 20.11 2.51 -4.20
CA MET A 1 18.83 1.87 -3.85
C MET A 1 18.76 0.42 -4.29
N GLN A 2 19.07 0.09 -5.54
CA GLN A 2 18.98 -1.28 -6.06
C GLN A 2 19.70 -2.32 -5.20
N ASP A 3 20.93 -2.06 -4.75
CA ASP A 3 21.67 -2.97 -3.86
C ASP A 3 20.94 -3.24 -2.53
N VAL A 4 20.31 -2.21 -1.93
CA VAL A 4 19.51 -2.37 -0.71
C VAL A 4 18.24 -3.18 -1.00
N LEU A 5 17.57 -2.93 -2.12
CA LEU A 5 16.41 -3.69 -2.53
C LEU A 5 16.74 -5.18 -2.69
N GLU A 6 17.74 -5.51 -3.50
CA GLU A 6 18.05 -6.89 -3.87
C GLU A 6 18.76 -7.65 -2.74
N ASN A 7 19.76 -7.04 -2.09
CA ASN A 7 20.66 -7.74 -1.17
C ASN A 7 20.29 -7.59 0.32
N ASN A 8 19.44 -6.62 0.67
CA ASN A 8 18.99 -6.46 2.05
C ASN A 8 17.51 -6.81 2.22
N ILE A 9 16.60 -6.18 1.44
CA ILE A 9 15.15 -6.36 1.60
C ILE A 9 14.73 -7.71 0.99
N LEU A 10 14.74 -7.85 -0.34
CA LEU A 10 14.20 -9.03 -1.01
C LEU A 10 14.94 -10.31 -0.61
N ARG A 11 16.27 -10.24 -0.43
CA ARG A 11 17.06 -11.40 0.01
C ARG A 11 16.61 -11.94 1.37
N PHE A 12 16.31 -11.04 2.33
CA PHE A 12 15.78 -11.45 3.64
C PHE A 12 14.49 -12.25 3.51
N TRP A 13 13.54 -11.79 2.68
CA TRP A 13 12.25 -12.44 2.49
C TRP A 13 12.37 -13.77 1.75
N LEU A 14 13.28 -13.88 0.79
CA LEU A 14 13.57 -15.13 0.09
C LEU A 14 14.21 -16.17 1.01
N ASP A 15 15.17 -15.76 1.83
CA ASP A 15 15.97 -16.70 2.62
C ASP A 15 15.33 -17.09 3.95
N LYS A 16 14.54 -16.19 4.56
CA LYS A 16 14.07 -16.36 5.95
C LYS A 16 12.57 -16.50 6.10
N MET A 17 11.79 -16.03 5.13
CA MET A 17 10.34 -15.95 5.30
C MET A 17 9.55 -16.99 4.49
N GLN A 18 10.14 -17.72 3.55
CA GLN A 18 9.42 -18.77 2.83
C GLN A 18 9.12 -19.95 3.76
N ASP A 19 7.83 -20.30 3.90
CA ASP A 19 7.40 -21.49 4.65
C ASP A 19 7.39 -22.72 3.74
N HIS A 20 8.45 -23.49 3.80
CA HIS A 20 8.59 -24.70 2.97
C HIS A 20 7.81 -25.89 3.50
N GLU A 21 7.25 -25.83 4.71
CA GLU A 21 6.48 -26.91 5.32
C GLU A 21 4.97 -26.74 5.06
N ASN A 22 4.44 -25.51 5.26
CA ASN A 22 3.00 -25.24 5.16
C ASN A 22 2.61 -24.37 3.97
N GLY A 23 3.56 -24.00 3.11
CA GLY A 23 3.32 -23.13 1.94
C GLY A 23 3.28 -21.64 2.26
N GLY A 24 3.32 -20.82 1.21
CA GLY A 24 3.36 -19.36 1.36
C GLY A 24 4.58 -18.86 2.13
N PHE A 25 4.35 -17.93 3.04
CA PHE A 25 5.38 -17.29 3.86
C PHE A 25 5.03 -17.41 5.34
N TYR A 26 6.04 -17.41 6.21
CA TYR A 26 5.85 -17.38 7.65
C TYR A 26 5.16 -16.08 8.09
N GLY A 27 4.35 -16.18 9.14
CA GLY A 27 3.58 -15.05 9.65
C GLY A 27 4.42 -14.07 10.48
N ARG A 28 5.57 -14.50 11.08
CA ARG A 28 6.26 -13.65 12.05
C ARG A 28 7.73 -14.02 12.31
N ILE A 29 8.59 -12.99 12.28
CA ILE A 29 9.88 -12.93 12.97
C ILE A 29 9.80 -11.75 13.94
N ASP A 30 10.05 -11.98 15.24
CA ASP A 30 9.97 -10.92 16.25
C ASP A 30 11.18 -9.95 16.20
N GLY A 31 11.12 -8.90 17.03
CA GLY A 31 12.17 -7.87 17.09
C GLY A 31 13.52 -8.37 17.57
N SER A 32 13.60 -9.55 18.18
CA SER A 32 14.86 -10.23 18.53
C SER A 32 15.44 -11.04 17.37
N GLY A 33 14.70 -11.19 16.25
CA GLY A 33 15.07 -12.00 15.11
C GLY A 33 14.66 -13.47 15.22
N GLN A 34 13.83 -13.84 16.19
CA GLN A 34 13.34 -15.20 16.33
C GLN A 34 12.15 -15.47 15.43
N LEU A 35 12.23 -16.55 14.62
CA LEU A 35 11.11 -17.03 13.82
C LEU A 35 10.05 -17.70 14.72
N HIS A 36 8.78 -17.37 14.48
CA HIS A 36 7.60 -17.99 15.08
C HIS A 36 6.86 -18.79 14.00
N PRO A 37 7.20 -20.07 13.76
CA PRO A 37 6.69 -20.82 12.62
C PRO A 37 5.19 -21.14 12.69
N GLU A 38 4.60 -21.08 13.87
CA GLU A 38 3.16 -21.29 14.10
C GLU A 38 2.37 -19.98 14.25
N ALA A 39 2.97 -18.84 13.92
CA ALA A 39 2.25 -17.58 13.90
C ALA A 39 1.20 -17.55 12.78
N GLU A 40 0.08 -16.87 13.04
CA GLU A 40 -0.94 -16.62 12.03
C GLU A 40 -0.37 -15.87 10.83
N LYS A 41 -0.98 -16.09 9.66
CA LYS A 41 -0.61 -15.44 8.40
C LYS A 41 -1.72 -14.46 8.01
N GLY A 42 -1.38 -13.18 7.92
CA GLY A 42 -2.31 -12.13 7.54
C GLY A 42 -2.49 -12.01 6.03
N ALA A 43 -3.70 -11.66 5.59
CA ALA A 43 -3.96 -11.36 4.18
C ALA A 43 -3.11 -10.19 3.68
N ILE A 44 -2.98 -9.14 4.49
CA ILE A 44 -2.16 -7.96 4.17
C ILE A 44 -0.69 -8.36 3.93
N LEU A 45 -0.12 -9.14 4.84
CA LEU A 45 1.26 -9.60 4.71
C LEU A 45 1.50 -10.32 3.38
N ASN A 46 0.64 -11.30 3.04
CA ASN A 46 0.79 -12.10 1.83
C ASN A 46 0.54 -11.28 0.56
N ALA A 47 -0.44 -10.38 0.56
CA ALA A 47 -0.74 -9.47 -0.55
C ALA A 47 0.41 -8.51 -0.82
N ARG A 48 1.01 -7.94 0.22
CA ARG A 48 2.15 -7.03 0.12
C ARG A 48 3.43 -7.74 -0.32
N ILE A 49 3.64 -8.99 0.08
CA ILE A 49 4.71 -9.85 -0.46
C ILE A 49 4.49 -10.09 -1.96
N LEU A 50 3.26 -10.47 -2.35
CA LEU A 50 2.89 -10.67 -3.75
C LEU A 50 3.21 -9.42 -4.59
N TRP A 51 2.75 -8.25 -4.12
CA TRP A 51 3.02 -6.98 -4.81
C TRP A 51 4.52 -6.73 -4.97
N SER A 52 5.28 -6.82 -3.87
CA SER A 52 6.71 -6.49 -3.84
C SER A 52 7.53 -7.35 -4.80
N PHE A 53 7.30 -8.67 -4.81
CA PHE A 53 8.04 -9.57 -5.69
C PHE A 53 7.55 -9.49 -7.14
N SER A 54 6.28 -9.21 -7.39
CA SER A 54 5.75 -8.98 -8.74
C SER A 54 6.34 -7.72 -9.36
N ALA A 55 6.35 -6.61 -8.62
CA ALA A 55 6.96 -5.37 -9.06
C ALA A 55 8.48 -5.51 -9.24
N ALA A 56 9.17 -6.18 -8.31
CA ALA A 56 10.59 -6.46 -8.45
C ALA A 56 10.92 -7.30 -9.68
N TYR A 57 10.10 -8.32 -9.99
CA TYR A 57 10.26 -9.09 -11.23
C TYR A 57 10.03 -8.23 -12.46
N ARG A 58 8.98 -7.41 -12.48
CA ARG A 58 8.66 -6.53 -13.61
C ARG A 58 9.81 -5.54 -13.90
N VAL A 59 10.40 -4.98 -12.84
CA VAL A 59 11.44 -3.93 -12.96
C VAL A 59 12.84 -4.52 -13.22
N LEU A 60 13.19 -5.61 -12.52
CA LEU A 60 14.56 -6.15 -12.50
C LEU A 60 14.73 -7.43 -13.34
N GLY A 61 13.64 -8.13 -13.68
CA GLY A 61 13.65 -9.32 -14.53
C GLY A 61 14.25 -10.58 -13.89
N ASN A 62 14.49 -10.62 -12.56
CA ASN A 62 15.07 -11.78 -11.90
C ASN A 62 14.02 -12.89 -11.70
N PRO A 63 14.21 -14.11 -12.28
CA PRO A 63 13.25 -15.20 -12.17
C PRO A 63 12.96 -15.66 -10.74
N GLU A 64 13.89 -15.50 -9.81
CA GLU A 64 13.69 -15.86 -8.40
C GLU A 64 12.58 -15.01 -7.76
N TYR A 65 12.41 -13.76 -8.20
CA TYR A 65 11.32 -12.89 -7.75
C TYR A 65 9.97 -13.36 -8.30
N LEU A 66 9.92 -13.84 -9.54
CA LEU A 66 8.71 -14.43 -10.09
C LEU A 66 8.31 -15.69 -9.34
N GLU A 67 9.24 -16.57 -8.98
CA GLU A 67 8.96 -17.77 -8.18
C GLU A 67 8.35 -17.41 -6.82
N ALA A 68 8.89 -16.39 -6.16
CA ALA A 68 8.38 -15.89 -4.88
C ALA A 68 6.99 -15.24 -5.03
N ALA A 69 6.78 -14.45 -6.08
CA ALA A 69 5.48 -13.83 -6.40
C ALA A 69 4.42 -14.90 -6.69
N THR A 70 4.74 -15.91 -7.52
CA THR A 70 3.84 -17.02 -7.84
C THR A 70 3.47 -17.79 -6.58
N ARG A 71 4.44 -18.07 -5.71
CA ARG A 71 4.21 -18.70 -4.42
C ARG A 71 3.21 -17.93 -3.55
N ALA A 72 3.34 -16.59 -3.50
CA ALA A 72 2.42 -15.74 -2.75
C ALA A 72 1.02 -15.72 -3.40
N LYS A 73 0.93 -15.59 -4.74
CA LYS A 73 -0.33 -15.61 -5.49
C LYS A 73 -1.09 -16.91 -5.24
N ASP A 74 -0.44 -18.03 -5.46
CA ASP A 74 -1.07 -19.34 -5.30
C ASP A 74 -1.57 -19.54 -3.86
N TYR A 75 -0.76 -19.15 -2.86
CA TYR A 75 -1.16 -19.24 -1.46
C TYR A 75 -2.34 -18.33 -1.10
N ILE A 76 -2.43 -17.14 -1.68
CA ILE A 76 -3.59 -16.25 -1.49
C ILE A 76 -4.85 -16.87 -2.07
N ILE A 77 -4.78 -17.38 -3.29
CA ILE A 77 -5.93 -17.98 -3.96
C ILE A 77 -6.39 -19.24 -3.20
N ASP A 78 -5.48 -20.12 -2.82
CA ASP A 78 -5.80 -21.41 -2.21
C ASP A 78 -6.29 -21.29 -0.75
N HIS A 79 -5.90 -20.23 -0.01
CA HIS A 79 -6.12 -20.16 1.45
C HIS A 79 -6.86 -18.92 1.95
N PHE A 80 -6.76 -17.78 1.24
CA PHE A 80 -7.40 -16.55 1.68
C PHE A 80 -8.70 -16.21 0.96
N VAL A 81 -8.86 -16.64 -0.29
CA VAL A 81 -10.11 -16.40 -1.03
C VAL A 81 -11.24 -17.22 -0.39
N ASP A 82 -12.36 -16.56 -0.09
CA ASP A 82 -13.56 -17.21 0.42
C ASP A 82 -14.46 -17.62 -0.74
N GLU A 83 -14.35 -18.87 -1.16
CA GLU A 83 -15.13 -19.43 -2.29
C GLU A 83 -16.65 -19.46 -2.03
N GLU A 84 -17.07 -19.40 -0.76
CA GLU A 84 -18.50 -19.48 -0.41
C GLU A 84 -19.19 -18.11 -0.47
N TYR A 85 -18.53 -17.05 0.05
CA TYR A 85 -19.11 -15.72 0.17
C TYR A 85 -18.38 -14.67 -0.68
N GLY A 86 -17.26 -14.98 -1.28
CA GLY A 86 -16.40 -14.00 -1.97
C GLY A 86 -15.53 -13.20 -1.01
N GLY A 87 -14.68 -12.33 -1.56
CA GLY A 87 -13.70 -11.58 -0.79
C GLY A 87 -12.58 -12.45 -0.22
N VAL A 88 -11.86 -11.96 0.79
CA VAL A 88 -10.78 -12.71 1.43
C VAL A 88 -10.97 -12.73 2.94
N TYR A 89 -10.42 -13.75 3.62
CA TYR A 89 -10.28 -13.80 5.07
C TYR A 89 -9.24 -12.79 5.55
N TRP A 90 -9.43 -12.25 6.75
CA TRP A 90 -8.46 -11.36 7.39
C TRP A 90 -7.14 -12.09 7.74
N SER A 91 -7.26 -13.29 8.30
CA SER A 91 -6.11 -14.13 8.60
C SER A 91 -6.44 -15.62 8.51
N VAL A 92 -5.37 -16.41 8.32
CA VAL A 92 -5.39 -17.87 8.39
C VAL A 92 -4.39 -18.35 9.44
N ASP A 93 -4.57 -19.56 9.98
CA ASP A 93 -3.57 -20.17 10.84
C ASP A 93 -2.28 -20.50 10.04
N TYR A 94 -1.23 -20.93 10.72
CA TYR A 94 0.04 -21.24 10.09
C TYR A 94 -0.03 -22.37 9.03
N LYS A 95 -1.11 -23.16 9.04
CA LYS A 95 -1.37 -24.24 8.06
C LYS A 95 -2.25 -23.80 6.90
N GLY A 96 -2.75 -22.57 6.93
CA GLY A 96 -3.62 -22.03 5.89
C GLY A 96 -5.13 -22.25 6.13
N ASN A 97 -5.55 -22.67 7.32
CA ASN A 97 -6.98 -22.74 7.64
C ASN A 97 -7.51 -21.37 8.04
N PRO A 98 -8.73 -20.97 7.62
CA PRO A 98 -9.33 -19.70 8.04
C PRO A 98 -9.33 -19.53 9.57
N LEU A 99 -8.83 -18.38 10.06
CA LEU A 99 -8.74 -18.07 11.50
C LEU A 99 -9.65 -16.88 11.86
N ASP A 100 -9.37 -15.70 11.36
CA ASP A 100 -10.29 -14.55 11.42
C ASP A 100 -10.90 -14.35 10.04
N THR A 101 -12.20 -14.56 9.94
CA THR A 101 -12.92 -14.59 8.66
C THR A 101 -13.62 -13.28 8.33
N LYS A 102 -13.48 -12.23 9.16
CA LYS A 102 -14.06 -10.92 8.87
C LYS A 102 -13.53 -10.38 7.53
N LYS A 103 -14.38 -9.62 6.86
CA LYS A 103 -14.04 -8.96 5.60
C LYS A 103 -13.57 -7.55 5.89
N GLN A 104 -12.27 -7.33 5.90
CA GLN A 104 -11.66 -6.00 5.98
C GLN A 104 -11.37 -5.50 4.57
N PHE A 105 -11.99 -4.39 4.18
CA PHE A 105 -11.83 -3.87 2.81
C PHE A 105 -10.43 -3.36 2.52
N TYR A 106 -9.71 -2.91 3.54
CA TYR A 106 -8.28 -2.68 3.49
C TYR A 106 -7.48 -3.89 2.98
N ALA A 107 -7.75 -5.09 3.52
CA ALA A 107 -7.05 -6.30 3.10
C ALA A 107 -7.47 -6.74 1.70
N ILE A 108 -8.76 -6.64 1.35
CA ILE A 108 -9.26 -6.93 0.02
C ILE A 108 -8.57 -6.01 -1.00
N GLY A 109 -8.45 -4.71 -0.70
CA GLY A 109 -7.71 -3.74 -1.53
C GLY A 109 -6.27 -4.17 -1.78
N PHE A 110 -5.53 -4.58 -0.74
CA PHE A 110 -4.16 -5.07 -0.93
C PHE A 110 -4.06 -6.35 -1.75
N VAL A 111 -5.03 -7.26 -1.65
CA VAL A 111 -5.05 -8.47 -2.49
C VAL A 111 -5.29 -8.08 -3.96
N ILE A 112 -6.21 -7.15 -4.25
CA ILE A 112 -6.38 -6.58 -5.60
C ILE A 112 -5.04 -6.00 -6.10
N TYR A 113 -4.35 -5.23 -5.26
CA TYR A 113 -3.09 -4.59 -5.62
C TYR A 113 -2.01 -5.60 -6.01
N GLY A 114 -1.83 -6.63 -5.18
CA GLY A 114 -0.87 -7.70 -5.42
C GLY A 114 -1.18 -8.53 -6.68
N LEU A 115 -2.43 -8.95 -6.84
CA LEU A 115 -2.88 -9.74 -8.00
C LEU A 115 -2.78 -8.94 -9.30
N THR A 116 -3.13 -7.67 -9.26
CA THR A 116 -3.02 -6.78 -10.42
C THR A 116 -1.56 -6.55 -10.82
N GLU A 117 -0.66 -6.35 -9.85
CA GLU A 117 0.77 -6.19 -10.17
C GLU A 117 1.37 -7.49 -10.70
N TYR A 118 0.95 -8.65 -10.19
CA TYR A 118 1.32 -9.94 -10.75
C TYR A 118 0.83 -10.10 -12.19
N ALA A 119 -0.43 -9.74 -12.47
CA ALA A 119 -0.98 -9.76 -13.84
C ALA A 119 -0.21 -8.82 -14.78
N ARG A 120 0.18 -7.62 -14.32
CA ARG A 120 1.03 -6.68 -15.09
C ARG A 120 2.41 -7.27 -15.40
N ALA A 121 3.02 -7.93 -14.43
CA ALA A 121 4.36 -8.51 -14.54
C ALA A 121 4.43 -9.75 -15.42
N THR A 122 3.36 -10.58 -15.43
CA THR A 122 3.37 -11.91 -16.07
C THR A 122 2.41 -12.06 -17.23
N GLY A 123 1.35 -11.27 -17.25
CA GLY A 123 0.21 -11.46 -18.13
C GLY A 123 -0.76 -12.54 -17.64
N ASP A 124 -0.71 -12.91 -16.38
CA ASP A 124 -1.59 -13.93 -15.80
C ASP A 124 -3.04 -13.45 -15.76
N ARG A 125 -3.89 -14.16 -16.50
CA ARG A 125 -5.31 -13.83 -16.64
C ARG A 125 -6.11 -14.19 -15.39
N GLU A 126 -5.79 -15.31 -14.76
CA GLU A 126 -6.46 -15.76 -13.55
C GLU A 126 -6.29 -14.74 -12.42
N ALA A 127 -5.07 -14.21 -12.23
CA ALA A 127 -4.82 -13.17 -11.24
C ALA A 127 -5.65 -11.90 -11.50
N LEU A 128 -5.82 -11.51 -12.77
CA LEU A 128 -6.66 -10.34 -13.10
C LEU A 128 -8.15 -10.64 -12.86
N GLU A 129 -8.64 -11.84 -13.21
CA GLU A 129 -10.03 -12.24 -12.97
C GLU A 129 -10.34 -12.19 -11.46
N TYR A 130 -9.48 -12.74 -10.60
CA TYR A 130 -9.62 -12.62 -9.13
C TYR A 130 -9.57 -11.16 -8.65
N ALA A 131 -8.70 -10.33 -9.23
CA ALA A 131 -8.63 -8.91 -8.86
C ALA A 131 -9.93 -8.16 -9.20
N LEU A 132 -10.56 -8.48 -10.33
CA LEU A 132 -11.84 -7.89 -10.73
C LEU A 132 -13.00 -8.39 -9.85
N ASP A 133 -13.05 -9.67 -9.53
CA ASP A 133 -14.05 -10.21 -8.60
C ASP A 133 -13.96 -9.56 -7.22
N LEU A 134 -12.75 -9.30 -6.74
CA LEU A 134 -12.53 -8.61 -5.48
C LEU A 134 -12.85 -7.10 -5.56
N TYR A 135 -12.63 -6.47 -6.70
CA TYR A 135 -13.09 -5.10 -6.97
C TYR A 135 -14.62 -5.03 -6.88
N ASP A 136 -15.34 -5.96 -7.53
CA ASP A 136 -16.79 -6.03 -7.44
C ASP A 136 -17.27 -6.25 -6.00
N CYS A 137 -16.56 -7.07 -5.20
CA CYS A 137 -16.87 -7.24 -3.76
C CYS A 137 -16.76 -5.91 -2.98
N ILE A 138 -15.75 -5.08 -3.25
CA ILE A 138 -15.62 -3.76 -2.59
C ILE A 138 -16.76 -2.83 -3.02
N GLU A 139 -17.06 -2.74 -4.32
CA GLU A 139 -18.11 -1.87 -4.83
C GLU A 139 -19.52 -2.29 -4.35
N GLU A 140 -19.76 -3.61 -4.20
CA GLU A 140 -21.05 -4.12 -3.75
C GLU A 140 -21.27 -3.96 -2.23
N HIS A 141 -20.21 -4.20 -1.44
CA HIS A 141 -20.36 -4.38 0.01
C HIS A 141 -19.75 -3.27 0.86
N ALA A 142 -18.77 -2.52 0.35
CA ALA A 142 -18.16 -1.42 1.09
C ALA A 142 -18.73 -0.05 0.75
N LEU A 143 -19.18 0.16 -0.50
CA LEU A 143 -19.66 1.47 -0.94
C LEU A 143 -20.94 1.86 -0.21
N ASP A 144 -20.88 2.96 0.55
CA ASP A 144 -22.04 3.58 1.18
C ASP A 144 -22.85 4.39 0.14
N ASN A 145 -23.98 3.85 -0.29
CA ASN A 145 -24.84 4.48 -1.29
C ASN A 145 -25.63 5.67 -0.76
N GLU A 146 -25.69 5.91 0.55
CA GLU A 146 -26.43 7.03 1.14
C GLU A 146 -25.54 8.27 1.30
N HIS A 147 -24.32 8.08 1.84
CA HIS A 147 -23.45 9.20 2.16
C HIS A 147 -22.14 9.20 1.36
N ASN A 148 -21.97 8.20 0.47
CA ASN A 148 -20.74 7.93 -0.27
C ASN A 148 -19.57 7.47 0.64
N GLY A 149 -18.49 6.97 0.02
CA GLY A 149 -17.32 6.42 0.70
C GLY A 149 -17.46 4.95 1.03
N TYR A 150 -16.41 4.39 1.59
CA TYR A 150 -16.26 2.95 1.80
C TYR A 150 -16.18 2.66 3.29
N ILE A 151 -16.94 1.66 3.77
CA ILE A 151 -16.88 1.21 5.16
C ILE A 151 -15.64 0.35 5.40
N GLU A 152 -15.27 0.18 6.69
CA GLU A 152 -14.04 -0.52 7.08
C GLU A 152 -14.14 -2.04 6.95
N ALA A 153 -15.25 -2.64 7.39
CA ALA A 153 -15.37 -4.09 7.52
C ALA A 153 -16.81 -4.59 7.58
N CYS A 154 -16.95 -5.90 7.26
CA CYS A 154 -18.17 -6.68 7.42
C CYS A 154 -17.86 -8.01 8.11
N THR A 155 -18.93 -8.73 8.54
CA THR A 155 -18.80 -10.16 8.87
C THR A 155 -18.43 -10.96 7.63
N ARG A 156 -18.11 -12.26 7.78
CA ARG A 156 -17.81 -13.17 6.66
C ARG A 156 -18.92 -13.16 5.59
N GLU A 157 -20.17 -13.09 6.03
CA GLU A 157 -21.38 -13.13 5.20
C GLU A 157 -21.84 -11.73 4.75
N TRP A 158 -20.97 -10.74 4.82
CA TRP A 158 -21.23 -9.34 4.46
C TRP A 158 -22.27 -8.61 5.35
N GLY A 159 -22.50 -9.11 6.56
CA GLY A 159 -23.35 -8.45 7.57
C GLY A 159 -22.61 -7.38 8.35
N GLU A 160 -23.36 -6.63 9.17
CA GLU A 160 -22.81 -5.63 10.08
C GLU A 160 -21.86 -6.26 11.10
N ILE A 161 -20.76 -5.58 11.43
CA ILE A 161 -19.79 -5.96 12.44
C ILE A 161 -19.59 -4.80 13.44
N ALA A 162 -19.55 -5.12 14.73
CA ALA A 162 -19.45 -4.10 15.78
C ALA A 162 -18.04 -3.51 15.92
N ASP A 163 -17.01 -4.30 15.71
CA ASP A 163 -15.61 -3.87 15.72
C ASP A 163 -15.07 -3.88 14.31
N MET A 164 -14.97 -2.67 13.73
CA MET A 164 -14.49 -2.45 12.36
C MET A 164 -13.00 -2.12 12.30
N ARG A 165 -12.32 -2.02 13.45
CA ARG A 165 -10.93 -1.57 13.50
C ARG A 165 -9.98 -2.49 12.74
N LEU A 166 -8.97 -1.90 12.12
CA LEU A 166 -7.84 -2.63 11.55
C LEU A 166 -6.96 -3.23 12.64
N SER A 167 -6.75 -2.47 13.72
CA SER A 167 -5.96 -2.87 14.89
C SER A 167 -6.58 -2.39 16.20
N GLU A 168 -6.11 -2.92 17.33
CA GLU A 168 -6.55 -2.47 18.65
C GLU A 168 -6.13 -1.03 18.97
N LEU A 169 -5.19 -0.47 18.22
CA LEU A 169 -4.71 0.91 18.40
C LEU A 169 -5.60 1.94 17.68
N ASP A 170 -6.41 1.50 16.73
CA ASP A 170 -7.29 2.39 15.95
C ASP A 170 -8.56 2.75 16.72
N ALA A 171 -9.11 3.91 16.41
CA ALA A 171 -10.46 4.28 16.83
C ALA A 171 -11.49 3.48 16.02
N ASN A 172 -12.57 3.03 16.68
CA ASN A 172 -13.61 2.25 16.01
C ASN A 172 -14.63 3.18 15.33
N TYR A 173 -14.39 3.49 14.08
CA TYR A 173 -15.26 4.28 13.21
C TYR A 173 -15.58 3.50 11.93
N PRO A 174 -16.74 3.75 11.31
CA PRO A 174 -17.12 3.03 10.09
C PRO A 174 -16.35 3.44 8.83
N LYS A 175 -15.71 4.61 8.82
CA LYS A 175 -14.89 5.10 7.72
C LYS A 175 -13.58 5.68 8.23
N SER A 176 -12.47 5.39 7.55
CA SER A 176 -11.17 5.97 7.84
C SER A 176 -10.47 6.48 6.58
N GLN A 177 -9.59 7.45 6.77
CA GLN A 177 -8.65 7.88 5.74
C GLN A 177 -7.78 6.71 5.26
N ASN A 178 -7.32 5.88 6.19
CA ASN A 178 -6.39 4.79 5.92
C ASN A 178 -6.98 3.74 4.96
N THR A 179 -8.22 3.27 5.20
CA THR A 179 -8.88 2.33 4.28
C THR A 179 -9.15 2.96 2.91
N HIS A 180 -9.57 4.23 2.84
CA HIS A 180 -9.76 4.91 1.56
C HIS A 180 -8.44 5.07 0.79
N LEU A 181 -7.31 5.36 1.48
CA LEU A 181 -5.99 5.46 0.84
C LEU A 181 -5.56 4.12 0.24
N HIS A 182 -5.84 3.02 0.94
CA HIS A 182 -5.48 1.69 0.48
C HIS A 182 -6.57 0.98 -0.35
N ILE A 183 -7.61 1.73 -0.77
CA ILE A 183 -8.50 1.40 -1.88
C ILE A 183 -8.12 2.22 -3.14
N ILE A 184 -7.74 3.50 -3.01
CA ILE A 184 -7.32 4.31 -4.18
C ILE A 184 -6.08 3.72 -4.86
N GLU A 185 -5.16 3.19 -4.08
CA GLU A 185 -3.91 2.59 -4.54
C GLU A 185 -4.13 1.36 -5.44
N PRO A 186 -4.85 0.30 -5.02
CA PRO A 186 -5.16 -0.83 -5.88
C PRO A 186 -6.03 -0.45 -7.09
N TYR A 187 -6.97 0.49 -6.94
CA TYR A 187 -7.81 0.93 -8.06
C TYR A 187 -6.99 1.69 -9.11
N THR A 188 -6.00 2.46 -8.67
CA THR A 188 -5.01 3.09 -9.57
C THR A 188 -4.24 2.05 -10.37
N ASN A 189 -3.72 1.01 -9.71
CA ASN A 189 -2.96 -0.03 -10.39
C ASN A 189 -3.84 -0.92 -11.29
N LEU A 190 -5.08 -1.21 -10.86
CA LEU A 190 -6.05 -1.95 -11.66
C LEU A 190 -6.40 -1.17 -12.94
N LEU A 191 -6.70 0.13 -12.83
CA LEU A 191 -6.97 0.97 -13.99
C LEU A 191 -5.78 1.03 -14.94
N ARG A 192 -4.57 1.17 -14.41
CA ARG A 192 -3.33 1.13 -15.20
C ARG A 192 -3.20 -0.18 -15.96
N CYS A 193 -3.39 -1.32 -15.29
CA CYS A 193 -3.34 -2.65 -15.90
C CYS A 193 -4.36 -2.77 -17.06
N LEU A 194 -5.60 -2.37 -16.82
CA LEU A 194 -6.67 -2.42 -17.83
C LEU A 194 -6.37 -1.54 -19.05
N LYS A 195 -5.85 -0.31 -18.83
CA LYS A 195 -5.43 0.60 -19.92
C LYS A 195 -4.24 0.06 -20.71
N GLU A 196 -3.25 -0.52 -20.05
CA GLU A 196 -2.12 -1.18 -20.69
C GLU A 196 -2.56 -2.35 -21.56
N MET A 197 -3.56 -3.12 -21.13
CA MET A 197 -4.15 -4.22 -21.91
C MET A 197 -4.88 -3.71 -23.15
N GLN A 198 -5.74 -2.70 -23.01
CA GLN A 198 -6.46 -2.10 -24.13
C GLN A 198 -5.49 -1.48 -25.18
N ALA A 199 -4.43 -0.83 -24.72
CA ALA A 199 -3.44 -0.24 -25.64
C ALA A 199 -2.75 -1.29 -26.51
N LYS A 200 -2.54 -2.51 -25.99
CA LYS A 200 -1.95 -3.62 -26.77
C LYS A 200 -2.88 -4.22 -27.82
N GLU A 201 -4.19 -4.11 -27.63
CA GLU A 201 -5.16 -4.53 -28.65
C GLU A 201 -5.20 -3.58 -29.85
N SER A 202 -4.82 -2.31 -29.65
CA SER A 202 -4.63 -1.35 -30.73
C SER A 202 -3.25 -1.57 -31.38
N CYS A 203 -3.17 -1.75 -32.71
CA CYS A 203 -1.95 -2.09 -33.48
C CYS A 203 -0.74 -1.13 -33.34
N ASP A 204 -0.80 -0.11 -32.50
CA ASP A 204 0.22 0.93 -32.31
C ASP A 204 1.04 0.79 -31.00
N TYR A 205 0.90 -0.33 -30.28
CA TYR A 205 1.56 -0.50 -28.99
C TYR A 205 3.05 -0.82 -29.11
N VAL A 206 3.88 -0.01 -28.46
CA VAL A 206 5.30 -0.31 -28.18
C VAL A 206 5.39 -0.70 -26.69
N PRO A 207 5.71 -1.96 -26.33
CA PRO A 207 5.75 -2.37 -24.94
C PRO A 207 6.81 -1.57 -24.17
N ALA A 208 6.44 -1.05 -23.00
CA ALA A 208 7.41 -0.59 -22.02
C ALA A 208 8.33 -1.76 -21.63
N ILE A 209 9.59 -1.47 -21.32
CA ILE A 209 10.58 -2.50 -20.96
C ILE A 209 10.04 -3.31 -19.80
N GLY A 210 9.86 -4.62 -19.99
CA GLY A 210 9.47 -5.58 -18.95
C GLY A 210 7.98 -5.96 -18.88
N SER A 211 7.06 -5.39 -19.68
CA SER A 211 5.66 -5.82 -19.66
C SER A 211 5.41 -7.01 -20.58
N VAL A 212 4.97 -8.12 -20.02
CA VAL A 212 4.57 -9.36 -20.74
C VAL A 212 3.08 -9.58 -20.49
N LEU A 213 2.20 -8.85 -21.16
CA LEU A 213 0.77 -9.13 -21.09
C LEU A 213 0.36 -10.12 -22.20
N PRO A 214 -0.59 -11.03 -21.96
CA PRO A 214 -0.98 -12.01 -22.96
C PRO A 214 -1.66 -11.34 -24.15
N VAL A 215 -1.38 -11.88 -25.32
CA VAL A 215 -2.07 -11.53 -26.57
C VAL A 215 -3.48 -12.12 -26.51
N GLY A 216 -4.52 -11.30 -26.61
CA GLY A 216 -5.89 -11.74 -26.88
C GLY A 216 -6.89 -11.66 -25.72
N ILE A 217 -6.65 -10.84 -24.68
CA ILE A 217 -7.69 -10.53 -23.67
C ILE A 217 -8.36 -9.22 -24.10
N SER A 218 -9.60 -9.32 -24.54
CA SER A 218 -10.45 -8.14 -24.69
C SER A 218 -10.99 -7.74 -23.32
N VAL A 219 -10.49 -6.64 -22.77
CA VAL A 219 -11.06 -6.03 -21.56
C VAL A 219 -12.29 -5.22 -21.99
N PRO A 220 -13.50 -5.55 -21.46
CA PRO A 220 -14.69 -4.77 -21.79
C PRO A 220 -14.50 -3.29 -21.44
N MET A 221 -14.89 -2.40 -22.34
CA MET A 221 -14.80 -0.95 -22.11
C MET A 221 -15.62 -0.53 -20.87
N GLU A 222 -16.71 -1.22 -20.59
CA GLU A 222 -17.56 -0.98 -19.42
C GLU A 222 -16.82 -1.23 -18.10
N THR A 223 -15.95 -2.23 -18.04
CA THR A 223 -15.09 -2.50 -16.86
C THR A 223 -14.11 -1.34 -16.62
N VAL A 224 -13.45 -0.87 -17.69
CA VAL A 224 -12.54 0.28 -17.58
C VAL A 224 -13.27 1.53 -17.10
N VAL A 225 -14.43 1.82 -17.69
CA VAL A 225 -15.28 2.99 -17.29
C VAL A 225 -15.74 2.87 -15.84
N SER A 226 -16.08 1.65 -15.37
CA SER A 226 -16.45 1.41 -13.97
C SER A 226 -15.30 1.76 -13.03
N VAL A 227 -14.11 1.20 -13.26
CA VAL A 227 -12.92 1.45 -12.43
C VAL A 227 -12.48 2.92 -12.50
N GLU A 228 -12.56 3.58 -13.67
CA GLU A 228 -12.35 5.03 -13.80
C GLU A 228 -13.31 5.84 -12.94
N GLY A 229 -14.60 5.44 -12.91
CA GLY A 229 -15.63 6.07 -12.09
C GLY A 229 -15.35 5.94 -10.60
N SER A 230 -15.01 4.74 -10.13
CA SER A 230 -14.68 4.48 -8.72
C SER A 230 -13.39 5.20 -8.30
N LEU A 231 -12.35 5.22 -9.14
CA LEU A 231 -11.13 5.96 -8.85
C LEU A 231 -11.36 7.47 -8.77
N ARG A 232 -12.16 8.02 -9.68
CA ARG A 232 -12.57 9.44 -9.63
C ARG A 232 -13.33 9.75 -8.34
N ASN A 233 -14.27 8.89 -7.96
CA ASN A 233 -15.03 9.03 -6.72
C ASN A 233 -14.11 9.05 -5.48
N LEU A 234 -13.10 8.18 -5.43
CA LEU A 234 -12.11 8.17 -4.34
C LEU A 234 -11.31 9.47 -4.28
N ILE A 235 -10.85 9.99 -5.43
CA ILE A 235 -10.16 11.28 -5.49
C ILE A 235 -11.07 12.40 -4.95
N ASP A 236 -12.37 12.42 -5.33
CA ASP A 236 -13.32 13.40 -4.83
C ASP A 236 -13.58 13.26 -3.33
N ILE A 237 -13.65 12.02 -2.79
CA ILE A 237 -13.75 11.77 -1.34
C ILE A 237 -12.54 12.35 -0.60
N PHE A 238 -11.31 12.13 -1.08
CA PHE A 238 -10.13 12.71 -0.46
C PHE A 238 -10.17 14.23 -0.46
N THR A 239 -10.50 14.83 -1.59
CA THR A 239 -10.48 16.30 -1.75
C THR A 239 -11.60 17.01 -1.00
N ASP A 240 -12.78 16.38 -0.89
CA ASP A 240 -14.00 17.03 -0.41
C ASP A 240 -14.41 16.62 1.01
N LYS A 241 -13.90 15.47 1.52
CA LYS A 241 -14.28 14.88 2.81
C LYS A 241 -13.12 14.67 3.77
N ILE A 242 -12.01 14.10 3.29
CA ILE A 242 -10.89 13.64 4.12
C ILE A 242 -9.89 14.78 4.35
N LEU A 243 -9.59 15.59 3.33
CA LEU A 243 -8.70 16.72 3.46
C LEU A 243 -9.30 17.77 4.39
N ASN A 244 -8.55 18.17 5.40
CA ASN A 244 -8.91 19.30 6.24
C ASN A 244 -8.54 20.62 5.53
N PRO A 245 -9.52 21.46 5.16
CA PRO A 245 -9.25 22.65 4.36
C PRO A 245 -8.53 23.79 5.14
N GLU A 246 -8.46 23.69 6.48
CA GLU A 246 -7.82 24.69 7.33
C GLU A 246 -6.37 24.34 7.64
N THR A 247 -6.10 23.05 7.86
CA THR A 247 -4.78 22.56 8.28
C THR A 247 -3.98 21.91 7.15
N HIS A 248 -4.66 21.47 6.09
CA HIS A 248 -4.17 20.70 4.97
C HIS A 248 -3.66 19.29 5.34
N HIS A 249 -3.86 18.87 6.60
CA HIS A 249 -3.68 17.48 7.00
C HIS A 249 -4.91 16.65 6.65
N LEU A 250 -4.77 15.32 6.68
CA LEU A 250 -5.90 14.41 6.51
C LEU A 250 -6.59 14.16 7.86
N ASP A 251 -7.91 14.31 7.92
CA ASP A 251 -8.69 13.83 9.06
C ASP A 251 -8.78 12.30 8.96
N LEU A 252 -8.61 11.57 10.07
CA LEU A 252 -8.35 10.13 10.03
C LEU A 252 -9.60 9.25 10.12
N PHE A 253 -10.61 9.64 10.91
CA PHE A 253 -11.77 8.82 11.24
C PHE A 253 -13.07 9.58 11.07
N PHE A 254 -14.12 8.89 10.59
CA PHE A 254 -15.42 9.50 10.30
C PHE A 254 -16.56 8.54 10.63
N ASP A 255 -17.68 9.13 11.08
CA ASP A 255 -18.96 8.45 11.11
C ASP A 255 -19.52 8.21 9.69
N MET A 256 -20.61 7.45 9.57
CA MET A 256 -21.20 7.12 8.27
C MET A 256 -21.52 8.36 7.42
N ASP A 257 -22.00 9.45 8.04
CA ASP A 257 -22.36 10.71 7.39
C ASP A 257 -21.18 11.69 7.17
N TRP A 258 -19.96 11.23 7.34
CA TRP A 258 -18.72 12.02 7.29
C TRP A 258 -18.55 13.03 8.42
N THR A 259 -19.32 12.91 9.51
CA THR A 259 -18.97 13.63 10.73
C THR A 259 -17.61 13.16 11.21
N ARG A 260 -16.70 14.12 11.42
CA ARG A 260 -15.32 13.82 11.84
C ARG A 260 -15.32 13.17 13.22
N GLY A 261 -14.52 12.12 13.37
CA GLY A 261 -14.28 11.45 14.62
C GLY A 261 -13.69 12.38 15.69
N ALA A 262 -13.84 11.99 16.94
CA ALA A 262 -13.27 12.74 18.04
C ALA A 262 -11.74 12.69 18.04
N GLY A 263 -11.12 13.83 18.34
CA GLY A 263 -9.66 13.97 18.43
C GLY A 263 -9.02 14.61 17.20
N HIS A 264 -7.95 15.37 17.45
CA HIS A 264 -7.14 16.01 16.41
C HIS A 264 -5.79 15.30 16.32
N LEU A 265 -5.74 14.25 15.49
CA LEU A 265 -4.53 13.49 15.23
C LEU A 265 -3.97 13.87 13.85
N GLU A 266 -2.75 14.37 13.81
CA GLU A 266 -1.99 14.61 12.57
C GLU A 266 -1.06 13.41 12.34
N SER A 267 -1.25 12.66 11.25
CA SER A 267 -0.38 11.54 10.86
C SER A 267 0.48 11.96 9.68
N TYR A 268 1.70 12.39 9.97
CA TYR A 268 2.61 12.95 8.96
C TYR A 268 3.02 11.93 7.90
N GLY A 269 3.13 10.65 8.31
CA GLY A 269 3.40 9.55 7.39
C GLY A 269 2.29 9.36 6.36
N HIS A 270 1.02 9.38 6.79
CA HIS A 270 -0.11 9.25 5.88
C HIS A 270 -0.30 10.49 5.00
N ASP A 271 -0.01 11.69 5.51
CA ASP A 271 -0.07 12.91 4.70
C ASP A 271 0.91 12.82 3.52
N ILE A 272 2.19 12.55 3.80
CA ILE A 272 3.20 12.47 2.74
C ILE A 272 2.94 11.28 1.79
N GLU A 273 2.45 10.14 2.27
CA GLU A 273 2.04 9.00 1.46
C GLU A 273 0.88 9.37 0.53
N CYS A 274 -0.17 9.98 1.08
CA CYS A 274 -1.33 10.43 0.31
C CYS A 274 -0.93 11.43 -0.78
N SER A 275 0.01 12.31 -0.53
CA SER A 275 0.43 13.33 -1.48
C SER A 275 0.87 12.74 -2.82
N TRP A 276 1.65 11.67 -2.81
CA TRP A 276 2.11 11.07 -4.06
C TRP A 276 1.15 10.00 -4.61
N LEU A 277 0.44 9.25 -3.76
CA LEU A 277 -0.56 8.26 -4.22
C LEU A 277 -1.75 8.93 -4.92
N MET A 278 -2.25 10.06 -4.41
CA MET A 278 -3.29 10.83 -5.08
C MET A 278 -2.83 11.42 -6.40
N HIS A 279 -1.58 11.89 -6.47
CA HIS A 279 -1.00 12.41 -7.71
C HIS A 279 -0.91 11.30 -8.76
N GLU A 280 -0.40 10.12 -8.38
CA GLU A 280 -0.36 8.95 -9.24
C GLU A 280 -1.76 8.53 -9.75
N ALA A 281 -2.75 8.52 -8.86
CA ALA A 281 -4.14 8.23 -9.21
C ALA A 281 -4.68 9.19 -10.27
N ALA A 282 -4.44 10.49 -10.13
CA ALA A 282 -4.86 11.50 -11.09
C ALA A 282 -4.14 11.37 -12.45
N LEU A 283 -2.84 11.06 -12.43
CA LEU A 283 -2.06 10.78 -13.64
C LEU A 283 -2.59 9.56 -14.40
N VAL A 284 -2.88 8.46 -13.70
CA VAL A 284 -3.43 7.24 -14.30
C VAL A 284 -4.86 7.44 -14.80
N LEU A 285 -5.68 8.20 -14.07
CA LEU A 285 -7.02 8.58 -14.51
C LEU A 285 -6.99 9.34 -15.84
N GLY A 286 -6.00 10.23 -16.02
CA GLY A 286 -5.76 10.94 -17.28
C GLY A 286 -6.77 12.04 -17.59
N ASP A 287 -7.52 12.53 -16.60
CA ASP A 287 -8.40 13.68 -16.73
C ASP A 287 -7.68 14.95 -16.30
N GLN A 288 -7.46 15.85 -17.27
CA GLN A 288 -6.68 17.08 -17.05
C GLN A 288 -7.27 17.98 -15.95
N MET A 289 -8.60 18.06 -15.82
CA MET A 289 -9.24 18.91 -14.80
C MET A 289 -9.05 18.33 -13.39
N VAL A 290 -9.09 16.99 -13.26
CA VAL A 290 -8.82 16.30 -12.01
C VAL A 290 -7.34 16.44 -11.65
N LEU A 291 -6.45 16.28 -12.61
CA LEU A 291 -5.01 16.42 -12.40
C LEU A 291 -4.66 17.83 -11.88
N GLU A 292 -5.12 18.88 -12.53
CA GLU A 292 -4.89 20.27 -12.09
C GLU A 292 -5.43 20.56 -10.67
N LYS A 293 -6.60 19.98 -10.29
CA LYS A 293 -7.13 20.07 -8.93
C LYS A 293 -6.21 19.35 -7.94
N VAL A 294 -5.80 18.13 -8.25
CA VAL A 294 -4.99 17.28 -7.38
C VAL A 294 -3.57 17.81 -7.21
N GLU A 295 -2.94 18.33 -8.25
CA GLU A 295 -1.58 18.92 -8.19
C GLU A 295 -1.45 20.04 -7.16
N ASN A 296 -2.48 20.87 -6.98
CA ASN A 296 -2.47 21.90 -5.93
C ASN A 296 -2.62 21.27 -4.53
N ILE A 297 -3.49 20.27 -4.39
CA ILE A 297 -3.79 19.63 -3.11
C ILE A 297 -2.57 18.83 -2.61
N VAL A 298 -1.94 18.05 -3.46
CA VAL A 298 -0.81 17.20 -3.06
C VAL A 298 0.39 18.03 -2.57
N GLN A 299 0.62 19.21 -3.13
CA GLN A 299 1.64 20.13 -2.64
C GLN A 299 1.29 20.66 -1.24
N MET A 300 0.03 21.09 -1.01
CA MET A 300 -0.42 21.55 0.31
C MET A 300 -0.33 20.47 1.39
N VAL A 301 -0.71 19.22 1.06
CA VAL A 301 -0.66 18.09 1.99
C VAL A 301 0.80 17.73 2.32
N ALA A 302 1.67 17.71 1.31
CA ALA A 302 3.10 17.47 1.55
C ALA A 302 3.73 18.58 2.39
N GLU A 303 3.43 19.85 2.13
CA GLU A 303 3.89 20.99 2.98
C GLU A 303 3.38 20.87 4.43
N ALA A 304 2.13 20.44 4.63
CA ALA A 304 1.58 20.21 5.97
C ALA A 304 2.37 19.13 6.73
N SER A 305 2.79 18.06 6.06
CA SER A 305 3.59 16.99 6.65
C SER A 305 4.97 17.42 7.14
N GLU A 306 5.49 18.58 6.68
CA GLU A 306 6.80 19.12 7.12
C GLU A 306 6.91 19.32 8.63
N LYS A 307 5.79 19.54 9.32
CA LYS A 307 5.76 19.61 10.78
C LYS A 307 6.37 18.38 11.46
N GLY A 308 6.29 17.23 10.80
CA GLY A 308 6.86 15.98 11.27
C GLY A 308 8.35 15.81 10.98
N LEU A 309 8.98 16.67 10.18
CA LEU A 309 10.38 16.51 9.80
C LEU A 309 11.33 16.82 10.96
N THR A 310 12.32 15.95 11.14
CA THR A 310 13.47 16.21 12.02
C THR A 310 14.57 16.97 11.28
N PRO A 311 15.52 17.59 11.99
CA PRO A 311 16.67 18.24 11.36
C PRO A 311 17.50 17.31 10.47
N GLU A 312 17.51 16.00 10.78
CA GLU A 312 18.22 14.95 10.04
C GLU A 312 17.48 14.50 8.78
N GLY A 313 16.24 14.99 8.57
CA GLY A 313 15.39 14.69 7.43
C GLY A 313 14.50 13.46 7.61
N ALA A 314 14.51 12.82 8.76
CA ALA A 314 13.53 11.81 9.11
C ALA A 314 12.19 12.45 9.47
N MET A 315 11.10 11.67 9.47
CA MET A 315 9.76 12.12 9.80
C MET A 315 9.23 11.33 11.00
N ILE A 316 8.71 12.03 12.01
CA ILE A 316 8.02 11.41 13.15
C ILE A 316 6.68 10.84 12.70
N HIS A 317 6.14 9.90 13.49
CA HIS A 317 4.94 9.17 13.11
C HIS A 317 3.70 10.06 13.13
N GLU A 318 3.33 10.58 14.32
CA GLU A 318 2.09 11.33 14.49
C GLU A 318 2.11 12.26 15.72
N ALA A 319 1.18 13.22 15.74
CA ALA A 319 0.94 14.07 16.88
C ALA A 319 -0.56 14.20 17.20
N ASN A 320 -0.91 14.01 18.46
CA ASN A 320 -2.26 14.26 18.97
C ASN A 320 -2.32 15.69 19.55
N LEU A 321 -2.99 16.58 18.87
CA LEU A 321 -3.03 18.01 19.22
C LEU A 321 -3.88 18.29 20.46
N ASP A 322 -4.88 17.44 20.77
CA ASP A 322 -5.74 17.62 21.94
C ASP A 322 -5.00 17.30 23.25
N THR A 323 -4.16 16.27 23.22
CA THR A 323 -3.42 15.80 24.38
C THR A 323 -2.00 16.34 24.45
N GLY A 324 -1.48 16.84 23.34
CA GLY A 324 -0.06 17.20 23.18
C GLY A 324 0.88 15.99 23.14
N ARG A 325 0.33 14.75 23.04
CA ARG A 325 1.16 13.55 22.86
C ARG A 325 1.70 13.50 21.45
N VAL A 326 2.99 13.26 21.33
CA VAL A 326 3.68 13.03 20.07
C VAL A 326 4.22 11.61 20.08
N ASP A 327 3.92 10.84 19.05
CA ASP A 327 4.63 9.62 18.74
C ASP A 327 5.81 10.00 17.84
N ASP A 328 6.97 10.19 18.48
CA ASP A 328 8.19 10.64 17.83
C ASP A 328 9.12 9.48 17.43
N ASP A 329 8.62 8.26 17.43
CA ASP A 329 9.30 7.11 16.85
C ASP A 329 9.42 7.26 15.33
N LEU A 330 10.58 6.91 14.81
CA LEU A 330 10.90 7.06 13.40
C LEU A 330 10.67 5.72 12.68
N HIS A 331 9.41 5.46 12.35
CA HIS A 331 8.94 4.21 11.74
C HIS A 331 9.48 4.01 10.32
N TRP A 332 9.80 2.76 9.96
CA TRP A 332 10.36 2.38 8.65
C TRP A 332 9.50 2.82 7.47
N TRP A 333 8.17 2.63 7.59
CA TRP A 333 7.24 2.93 6.51
C TRP A 333 7.09 4.43 6.30
N VAL A 334 7.05 5.21 7.38
CA VAL A 334 7.00 6.67 7.31
C VAL A 334 8.23 7.22 6.58
N GLN A 335 9.43 6.65 6.85
CA GLN A 335 10.65 7.10 6.17
C GLN A 335 10.64 6.71 4.69
N ALA A 336 10.13 5.53 4.33
CA ALA A 336 9.98 5.13 2.94
C ALA A 336 9.06 6.09 2.17
N GLU A 337 7.89 6.38 2.73
CA GLU A 337 6.92 7.31 2.14
C GLU A 337 7.45 8.76 2.08
N ASN A 338 8.18 9.17 3.09
CA ASN A 338 8.86 10.46 3.15
C ASN A 338 9.83 10.65 1.97
N VAL A 339 10.61 9.62 1.59
CA VAL A 339 11.47 9.67 0.41
C VAL A 339 10.66 9.81 -0.88
N VAL A 340 9.63 8.97 -1.07
CA VAL A 340 8.85 8.95 -2.33
C VAL A 340 8.05 10.24 -2.51
N GLY A 341 7.41 10.72 -1.44
CA GLY A 341 6.60 11.94 -1.52
C GLY A 341 7.42 13.17 -1.89
N TRP A 342 8.57 13.40 -1.24
CA TRP A 342 9.45 14.52 -1.60
C TRP A 342 10.09 14.33 -2.99
N PHE A 343 10.45 13.11 -3.36
CA PHE A 343 10.94 12.83 -4.70
C PHE A 343 9.88 13.16 -5.77
N ASN A 344 8.61 12.82 -5.51
CA ASN A 344 7.48 13.14 -6.38
C ASN A 344 7.32 14.66 -6.61
N LEU A 345 7.48 15.47 -5.55
CA LEU A 345 7.41 16.94 -5.67
C LEU A 345 8.57 17.47 -6.52
N TRP A 346 9.76 16.96 -6.35
CA TRP A 346 10.90 17.36 -7.20
C TRP A 346 10.66 16.99 -8.67
N GLN A 347 10.28 15.75 -8.92
CA GLN A 347 10.15 15.23 -10.29
C GLN A 347 9.07 15.96 -11.09
N HIS A 348 7.92 16.22 -10.48
CA HIS A 348 6.76 16.78 -11.19
C HIS A 348 6.63 18.29 -11.08
N PHE A 349 7.15 18.92 -10.03
CA PHE A 349 7.02 20.36 -9.80
C PHE A 349 8.36 21.11 -9.81
N GLY A 350 9.50 20.40 -9.95
CA GLY A 350 10.84 20.99 -10.00
C GLY A 350 11.32 21.59 -8.67
N ASP A 351 10.80 21.08 -7.55
CA ASP A 351 11.16 21.55 -6.22
C ASP A 351 12.51 20.97 -5.75
N GLU A 352 13.58 21.72 -5.89
CA GLU A 352 14.94 21.32 -5.47
C GLU A 352 15.07 21.14 -3.95
N GLU A 353 14.25 21.81 -3.15
CA GLU A 353 14.25 21.63 -1.70
C GLU A 353 13.63 20.27 -1.34
N ALA A 354 12.59 19.85 -2.05
CA ALA A 354 12.00 18.54 -1.88
C ALA A 354 13.01 17.42 -2.21
N LEU A 355 13.80 17.55 -3.30
CA LEU A 355 14.88 16.59 -3.56
C LEU A 355 15.88 16.51 -2.40
N SER A 356 16.28 17.66 -1.85
CA SER A 356 17.19 17.68 -0.69
C SER A 356 16.59 16.99 0.54
N LYS A 357 15.26 17.10 0.77
CA LYS A 357 14.54 16.39 1.84
C LYS A 357 14.56 14.88 1.61
N ALA A 358 14.27 14.43 0.39
CA ALA A 358 14.32 13.01 0.01
C ALA A 358 15.73 12.42 0.20
N GLU A 359 16.78 13.12 -0.24
CA GLU A 359 18.17 12.67 -0.10
C GLU A 359 18.62 12.58 1.37
N LYS A 360 18.22 13.55 2.21
CA LYS A 360 18.50 13.53 3.66
C LYS A 360 17.81 12.34 4.34
N CYS A 361 16.53 12.11 4.01
CA CYS A 361 15.81 10.95 4.55
C CYS A 361 16.44 9.64 4.10
N TRP A 362 16.79 9.49 2.83
CA TRP A 362 17.49 8.29 2.35
C TRP A 362 18.83 8.08 3.04
N LYS A 363 19.57 9.15 3.33
CA LYS A 363 20.79 9.05 4.12
C LYS A 363 20.49 8.53 5.54
N TYR A 364 19.47 9.08 6.19
CA TYR A 364 19.01 8.63 7.51
C TYR A 364 18.64 7.14 7.50
N ILE A 365 17.86 6.68 6.53
CA ILE A 365 17.48 5.28 6.38
C ILE A 365 18.71 4.37 6.33
N LYS A 366 19.71 4.70 5.50
CA LYS A 366 20.92 3.91 5.35
C LYS A 366 21.75 3.83 6.64
N GLU A 367 21.77 4.89 7.41
CA GLU A 367 22.60 5.02 8.61
C GLU A 367 21.91 4.46 9.86
N GLN A 368 20.56 4.47 9.89
CA GLN A 368 19.82 4.25 11.11
C GLN A 368 18.78 3.12 11.07
N LEU A 369 18.18 2.83 9.93
CA LEU A 369 17.07 1.88 9.84
C LEU A 369 17.42 0.55 9.20
N ILE A 370 18.37 0.50 8.27
CA ILE A 370 18.75 -0.74 7.60
C ILE A 370 19.54 -1.62 8.57
N ASP A 371 19.11 -2.88 8.73
CA ASP A 371 19.89 -3.91 9.40
C ASP A 371 20.84 -4.57 8.40
N TRP A 372 22.05 -4.04 8.32
CA TRP A 372 23.06 -4.51 7.38
C TRP A 372 23.59 -5.92 7.69
N ASP A 373 23.48 -6.36 8.94
CA ASP A 373 24.02 -7.66 9.39
C ASP A 373 23.01 -8.80 9.18
N ASN A 374 21.71 -8.53 9.39
CA ASN A 374 20.69 -9.57 9.39
C ASN A 374 19.68 -9.45 8.24
N GLY A 375 19.75 -8.37 7.46
CA GLY A 375 18.80 -8.05 6.40
C GLY A 375 17.51 -7.39 6.92
N GLU A 376 16.74 -6.82 6.02
CA GLU A 376 15.52 -6.05 6.29
C GLU A 376 15.83 -4.78 7.13
N TRP A 377 14.82 -3.94 7.31
CA TRP A 377 14.93 -2.74 8.14
C TRP A 377 14.38 -3.03 9.54
N TYR A 378 14.83 -2.23 10.53
CA TYR A 378 14.21 -2.23 11.85
C TYR A 378 12.82 -1.62 11.76
N TRP A 379 11.94 -1.91 12.73
CA TRP A 379 10.59 -1.33 12.80
C TRP A 379 10.65 0.20 12.96
N SER A 380 11.41 0.67 13.93
CA SER A 380 11.62 2.10 14.17
C SER A 380 12.91 2.39 14.95
N ARG A 381 13.24 3.67 15.02
CA ARG A 381 14.16 4.24 15.99
C ARG A 381 13.38 5.09 16.97
N HIS A 382 13.64 4.92 18.25
CA HIS A 382 13.14 5.81 19.29
C HIS A 382 13.84 7.16 19.22
N LYS A 383 13.24 8.20 19.79
CA LYS A 383 13.79 9.57 19.85
C LYS A 383 15.21 9.65 20.43
N ASP A 384 15.54 8.77 21.39
CA ASP A 384 16.89 8.71 21.98
C ASP A 384 17.92 8.02 21.08
N GLY A 385 17.53 7.58 19.89
CA GLY A 385 18.34 6.88 18.92
C GLY A 385 18.47 5.38 19.17
N SER A 386 17.82 4.83 20.20
CA SER A 386 17.81 3.37 20.44
C SER A 386 16.95 2.65 19.40
N LEU A 387 17.28 1.38 19.15
CA LEU A 387 16.50 0.52 18.25
C LEU A 387 15.21 0.05 18.94
N ASN A 388 14.12 0.08 18.22
CA ASN A 388 12.93 -0.67 18.61
C ASN A 388 13.18 -2.16 18.34
N THR A 389 13.27 -2.93 19.42
CA THR A 389 13.46 -4.39 19.41
C THR A 389 12.25 -5.13 19.98
N THR A 390 11.17 -4.43 20.29
CA THR A 390 9.93 -5.01 20.81
C THR A 390 8.95 -5.35 19.71
N ASP A 391 8.90 -4.53 18.66
CA ASP A 391 8.04 -4.77 17.51
C ASP A 391 8.71 -5.71 16.50
N ASP A 392 7.89 -6.33 15.66
CA ASP A 392 8.33 -7.40 14.78
C ASP A 392 9.34 -6.94 13.71
N LYS A 393 10.31 -7.78 13.46
CA LYS A 393 11.24 -7.64 12.33
C LYS A 393 10.51 -7.90 10.99
N ALA A 394 9.62 -8.89 10.99
CA ALA A 394 8.71 -9.21 9.90
C ALA A 394 7.43 -9.79 10.51
N GLY A 395 6.26 -9.37 10.04
CA GLY A 395 5.01 -9.78 10.65
C GLY A 395 3.79 -9.25 9.91
N PHE A 396 2.65 -9.35 10.56
CA PHE A 396 1.35 -9.00 9.98
C PHE A 396 1.34 -7.64 9.29
N TRP A 397 1.95 -6.62 9.91
CA TRP A 397 2.06 -5.26 9.41
C TRP A 397 3.42 -4.93 8.79
N LYS A 398 4.50 -5.53 9.31
CA LYS A 398 5.87 -5.30 8.84
C LYS A 398 6.22 -6.28 7.73
N CYS A 399 6.15 -5.82 6.51
CA CYS A 399 6.36 -6.59 5.28
C CYS A 399 7.27 -5.82 4.31
N PRO A 400 7.72 -6.41 3.19
CA PRO A 400 8.68 -5.76 2.29
C PRO A 400 8.09 -4.62 1.45
N TYR A 401 6.88 -4.20 1.71
CA TYR A 401 6.09 -3.35 0.85
C TYR A 401 6.60 -1.90 0.76
N HIS A 402 6.54 -1.12 1.84
CA HIS A 402 6.89 0.31 1.80
C HIS A 402 8.35 0.54 1.39
N ASN A 403 9.28 -0.23 1.96
CA ASN A 403 10.70 -0.10 1.68
C ASN A 403 11.10 -0.61 0.28
N SER A 404 10.53 -1.71 -0.21
CA SER A 404 10.75 -2.15 -1.59
C SER A 404 10.05 -1.24 -2.59
N ARG A 405 8.83 -0.77 -2.29
CA ARG A 405 8.10 0.18 -3.13
C ARG A 405 8.90 1.48 -3.31
N MET A 406 9.38 2.06 -2.22
CA MET A 406 10.27 3.21 -2.29
C MET A 406 11.45 2.98 -3.25
N CYS A 407 12.14 1.84 -3.10
CA CYS A 407 13.27 1.53 -3.97
C CYS A 407 12.86 1.36 -5.43
N LEU A 408 11.76 0.63 -5.69
CA LEU A 408 11.25 0.36 -7.03
C LEU A 408 10.76 1.64 -7.72
N GLU A 409 9.98 2.47 -7.03
CA GLU A 409 9.52 3.76 -7.53
C GLU A 409 10.69 4.65 -7.98
N ILE A 410 11.71 4.79 -7.15
CA ILE A 410 12.87 5.61 -7.51
C ILE A 410 13.67 5.00 -8.67
N ILE A 411 13.83 3.67 -8.71
CA ILE A 411 14.54 2.98 -9.80
C ILE A 411 13.81 3.18 -11.12
N GLU A 412 12.49 2.95 -11.17
CA GLU A 412 11.70 3.11 -12.39
C GLU A 412 11.69 4.56 -12.86
N ARG A 413 11.38 5.50 -11.97
CA ARG A 413 11.29 6.93 -12.31
C ARG A 413 12.61 7.56 -12.72
N THR A 414 13.75 7.04 -12.25
CA THR A 414 15.08 7.50 -12.68
C THR A 414 15.63 6.77 -13.90
N ALA A 415 15.02 5.67 -14.34
CA ALA A 415 15.42 4.96 -15.57
C ALA A 415 14.76 5.54 -16.83
N GLU A 416 13.70 6.34 -16.67
CA GLU A 416 12.98 7.00 -17.76
C GLU A 416 13.62 8.34 -18.18
N ASP A 417 14.53 8.90 -17.34
CA ASP A 417 15.32 10.09 -17.64
C ASP A 417 16.65 9.74 -18.37
#